data_0cbfd98885c2d4950fbf688c0801cfab
#
_entry.id   0cbfd98885c2d4950fbf688c0801cfab
#
_cell.length_a   1.000
_cell.length_b   1.000
_cell.length_c   1.000
_cell.angle_alpha   90.00
_cell.angle_beta   90.00
_cell.angle_gamma   90.00
#
_symmetry.space_group_name_H-M   'P 1'
#
loop_
_entity.id
_entity.type
_entity.pdbx_description
1 polymer ?
#
loop_
_entity_poly.entity_id
_entity_poly.type
_entity_poly.pdbx_seq_one_letter_code
_entity_poly.pdbx_strand_id
1 'polypeptide(L)'
;PVLEKIRTADAVVFGSPIYYNTITSLLHAFYERLFFPYLTYKKGFPTLVTNRMKTACVYTMNVTEQDMLERGYRDNLRSFERYLELYFSKPGLLYAFNTCQFGDYSKYVCGAFSGEEKLAYRTEFFPKDCEAAYRLGLNLLK
;
A
#
# COMPACT_ATOMS: atom_id res chain seq x y z
N PRO A 1 -17.70 -0.84 14.34
CA PRO A 1 -16.94 0.03 13.45
C PRO A 1 -15.55 -0.55 13.12
N VAL A 2 -14.95 -0.15 11.98
CA VAL A 2 -13.66 -0.71 11.51
C VAL A 2 -12.53 -0.47 12.52
N LEU A 3 -12.45 0.72 13.09
CA LEU A 3 -11.39 1.07 14.05
C LEU A 3 -11.43 0.20 15.32
N GLU A 4 -12.58 -0.21 15.79
CA GLU A 4 -12.70 -1.13 16.94
C GLU A 4 -12.19 -2.52 16.60
N LYS A 5 -12.46 -3.01 15.39
CA LYS A 5 -11.92 -4.29 14.92
C LYS A 5 -10.39 -4.27 14.83
N ILE A 6 -9.82 -3.15 14.35
CA ILE A 6 -8.37 -2.98 14.26
C ILE A 6 -7.70 -2.99 15.64
N ARG A 7 -8.35 -2.45 16.67
CA ARG A 7 -7.80 -2.44 18.03
C ARG A 7 -7.51 -3.83 18.60
N THR A 8 -8.22 -4.83 18.12
CA THR A 8 -8.12 -6.23 18.58
C THR A 8 -7.56 -7.18 17.52
N ALA A 9 -7.16 -6.64 16.36
CA ALA A 9 -6.61 -7.45 15.29
C ALA A 9 -5.15 -7.81 15.56
N ASP A 10 -4.76 -9.02 15.19
CA ASP A 10 -3.37 -9.47 15.24
C ASP A 10 -2.56 -8.91 14.07
N ALA A 11 -3.21 -8.73 12.92
CA ALA A 11 -2.61 -8.16 11.72
C ALA A 11 -3.63 -7.39 10.87
N VAL A 12 -3.14 -6.41 10.11
CA VAL A 12 -3.93 -5.64 9.15
C VAL A 12 -3.13 -5.44 7.86
N VAL A 13 -3.80 -5.65 6.73
CA VAL A 13 -3.27 -5.36 5.40
C VAL A 13 -3.96 -4.14 4.82
N PHE A 14 -3.19 -3.14 4.42
CA PHE A 14 -3.66 -1.93 3.76
C PHE A 14 -3.39 -2.03 2.26
N GLY A 15 -4.44 -1.96 1.45
CA GLY A 15 -4.34 -1.98 -0.01
C GLY A 15 -4.67 -0.61 -0.62
N SER A 16 -3.90 -0.16 -1.59
CA SER A 16 -4.17 1.07 -2.35
C SER A 16 -3.63 1.00 -3.76
N PRO A 17 -4.43 1.38 -4.77
CA PRO A 17 -3.84 1.85 -6.01
C PRO A 17 -3.08 3.15 -5.75
N ILE A 18 -2.05 3.40 -6.56
CA ILE A 18 -1.26 4.63 -6.46
C ILE A 18 -1.72 5.61 -7.53
N TYR A 19 -2.25 6.73 -7.08
CA TYR A 19 -2.65 7.86 -7.91
C TYR A 19 -1.84 9.09 -7.55
N TYR A 20 -1.37 9.83 -8.57
CA TYR A 20 -0.56 11.05 -8.36
C TYR A 20 0.59 10.83 -7.36
N ASN A 21 1.31 9.74 -7.52
CA ASN A 21 2.51 9.37 -6.76
C ASN A 21 2.26 9.04 -5.27
N THR A 22 1.01 8.85 -4.86
CA THR A 22 0.66 8.57 -3.46
C THR A 22 -0.53 7.61 -3.33
N ILE A 23 -0.83 7.20 -2.10
CA ILE A 23 -2.02 6.42 -1.77
C ILE A 23 -3.30 7.21 -2.06
N THR A 24 -4.42 6.50 -2.20
CA THR A 24 -5.71 7.15 -2.42
C THR A 24 -6.09 8.07 -1.26
N SER A 25 -6.83 9.14 -1.57
CA SER A 25 -7.37 10.07 -0.57
C SER A 25 -8.21 9.37 0.52
N LEU A 26 -8.94 8.32 0.15
CA LEU A 26 -9.71 7.52 1.10
C LEU A 26 -8.83 6.79 2.11
N LEU A 27 -7.74 6.18 1.66
CA LEU A 27 -6.81 5.52 2.56
C LEU A 27 -6.06 6.54 3.42
N HIS A 28 -5.72 7.70 2.86
CA HIS A 28 -5.08 8.77 3.61
C HIS A 28 -6.01 9.28 4.73
N ALA A 29 -7.27 9.60 4.42
CA ALA A 29 -8.26 10.00 5.41
C ALA A 29 -8.51 8.92 6.48
N PHE A 30 -8.47 7.63 6.07
CA PHE A 30 -8.55 6.53 7.01
C PHE A 30 -7.35 6.48 7.96
N TYR A 31 -6.13 6.69 7.47
CA TYR A 31 -4.92 6.75 8.31
C TYR A 31 -4.97 7.88 9.33
N GLU A 32 -5.44 9.07 8.94
CA GLU A 32 -5.62 10.18 9.89
C GLU A 32 -6.55 9.78 11.04
N ARG A 33 -7.66 9.11 10.73
CA ARG A 33 -8.62 8.62 11.74
C ARG A 33 -8.04 7.47 12.59
N LEU A 34 -7.21 6.63 11.98
CA LEU A 34 -6.60 5.50 12.65
C LEU A 34 -5.52 5.95 13.64
N PHE A 35 -4.66 6.89 13.26
CA PHE A 35 -3.51 7.27 14.06
C PHE A 35 -3.83 8.34 15.11
N PHE A 36 -4.77 9.23 14.85
CA PHE A 36 -5.10 10.36 15.75
C PHE A 36 -5.40 9.93 17.19
N PRO A 37 -6.20 8.87 17.46
CA PRO A 37 -6.47 8.44 18.83
C PRO A 37 -5.25 7.94 19.61
N TYR A 38 -4.17 7.61 18.93
CA TYR A 38 -2.94 7.10 19.54
C TYR A 38 -1.86 8.17 19.75
N LEU A 39 -2.11 9.39 19.26
CA LEU A 39 -1.20 10.51 19.39
C LEU A 39 -1.30 11.14 20.77
N THR A 40 -0.16 11.51 21.36
CA THR A 40 -0.11 12.38 22.54
C THR A 40 0.72 13.62 22.27
N TYR A 41 0.38 14.71 22.93
CA TYR A 41 1.13 15.98 22.89
C TYR A 41 2.09 16.14 24.11
N LYS A 42 2.42 15.05 24.75
CA LYS A 42 3.44 15.03 25.80
C LYS A 42 4.84 15.15 25.20
N LYS A 43 5.80 15.64 25.97
CA LYS A 43 7.21 15.72 25.54
C LYS A 43 7.69 14.34 25.05
N GLY A 44 8.24 14.29 23.84
CA GLY A 44 8.68 13.05 23.19
C GLY A 44 7.57 12.29 22.45
N PHE A 45 6.34 12.80 22.40
CA PHE A 45 5.20 12.22 21.65
C PHE A 45 5.03 10.69 21.83
N PRO A 46 4.98 10.19 23.08
CA PRO A 46 4.79 8.76 23.29
C PRO A 46 3.45 8.31 22.72
N THR A 47 3.41 7.14 22.08
CA THR A 47 2.15 6.58 21.56
C THR A 47 1.29 5.97 22.67
N LEU A 48 -0.03 6.00 22.49
CA LEU A 48 -1.02 5.30 23.32
C LEU A 48 -1.32 3.88 22.84
N VAL A 49 -0.65 3.41 21.79
CA VAL A 49 -0.84 2.05 21.28
C VAL A 49 -0.36 1.03 22.31
N THR A 50 -1.24 0.13 22.68
CA THR A 50 -0.96 -1.00 23.57
C THR A 50 -0.76 -2.31 22.83
N ASN A 51 -1.37 -2.45 21.64
CA ASN A 51 -1.26 -3.64 20.78
C ASN A 51 -0.38 -3.35 19.56
N ARG A 52 0.76 -4.01 19.50
CA ARG A 52 1.70 -3.93 18.36
C ARG A 52 1.34 -4.94 17.27
N MET A 53 0.15 -4.77 16.67
CA MET A 53 -0.29 -5.63 15.57
C MET A 53 0.68 -5.60 14.39
N LYS A 54 0.73 -6.68 13.63
CA LYS A 54 1.50 -6.75 12.39
C LYS A 54 0.78 -6.03 11.27
N THR A 55 1.55 -5.38 10.41
CA THR A 55 1.00 -4.61 9.29
C THR A 55 1.65 -4.98 7.97
N ALA A 56 0.89 -4.84 6.88
CA ALA A 56 1.41 -4.90 5.53
C ALA A 56 0.72 -3.86 4.64
N CYS A 57 1.44 -3.45 3.58
CA CYS A 57 0.91 -2.59 2.53
C CYS A 57 1.02 -3.29 1.18
N VAL A 58 -0.06 -3.25 0.41
CA VAL A 58 -0.12 -3.72 -0.98
C VAL A 58 -0.43 -2.53 -1.86
N TYR A 59 0.51 -2.17 -2.73
CA TYR A 59 0.38 -1.05 -3.64
C TYR A 59 0.32 -1.54 -5.09
N THR A 60 -0.69 -1.09 -5.83
CA THR A 60 -0.80 -1.37 -7.26
C THR A 60 -0.58 -0.10 -8.07
N MET A 61 0.20 -0.15 -9.11
CA MET A 61 0.50 1.04 -9.91
C MET A 61 0.72 0.71 -11.39
N ASN A 62 0.33 1.66 -12.23
CA ASN A 62 0.48 1.55 -13.68
C ASN A 62 1.93 1.74 -14.16
N VAL A 63 2.79 2.31 -13.35
CA VAL A 63 4.20 2.57 -13.68
C VAL A 63 5.08 1.35 -13.37
N THR A 64 6.25 1.31 -13.98
CA THR A 64 7.29 0.31 -13.69
C THR A 64 7.97 0.59 -12.35
N GLU A 65 8.74 -0.37 -11.84
CA GLU A 65 9.58 -0.16 -10.66
C GLU A 65 10.60 0.96 -10.87
N GLN A 66 11.22 1.01 -12.04
CA GLN A 66 12.15 2.07 -12.40
C GLN A 66 11.49 3.45 -12.36
N ASP A 67 10.31 3.60 -13.00
CA ASP A 67 9.54 4.85 -12.94
C ASP A 67 9.18 5.26 -11.51
N MET A 68 8.81 4.31 -10.67
CA MET A 68 8.49 4.57 -9.26
C MET A 68 9.67 5.20 -8.54
N LEU A 69 10.88 4.68 -8.74
CA LEU A 69 12.10 5.19 -8.12
C LEU A 69 12.48 6.55 -8.69
N GLU A 70 12.52 6.70 -10.01
CA GLU A 70 12.94 7.93 -10.70
C GLU A 70 12.00 9.11 -10.41
N ARG A 71 10.70 8.85 -10.24
CA ARG A 71 9.69 9.89 -9.97
C ARG A 71 9.43 10.13 -8.49
N GLY A 72 10.20 9.51 -7.60
CA GLY A 72 10.11 9.72 -6.16
C GLY A 72 8.86 9.17 -5.47
N TYR A 73 8.13 8.23 -6.10
CA TYR A 73 6.94 7.61 -5.48
C TYR A 73 7.31 6.90 -4.18
N ARG A 74 8.49 6.26 -4.16
CA ARG A 74 8.97 5.52 -3.00
C ARG A 74 9.04 6.37 -1.74
N ASP A 75 9.49 7.61 -1.87
CA ASP A 75 9.62 8.52 -0.72
C ASP A 75 8.25 8.96 -0.20
N ASN A 76 7.31 9.22 -1.09
CA ASN A 76 5.94 9.56 -0.72
C ASN A 76 5.27 8.41 0.04
N LEU A 77 5.39 7.17 -0.44
CA LEU A 77 4.81 6.00 0.20
C LEU A 77 5.46 5.72 1.55
N ARG A 78 6.79 5.88 1.65
CA ARG A 78 7.54 5.67 2.88
C ARG A 78 7.07 6.57 4.02
N SER A 79 6.55 7.75 3.74
CA SER A 79 6.02 8.64 4.77
C SER A 79 4.87 7.99 5.54
N PHE A 80 3.98 7.28 4.86
CA PHE A 80 2.86 6.55 5.47
C PHE A 80 3.32 5.27 6.18
N GLU A 81 4.24 4.54 5.57
CA GLU A 81 4.83 3.33 6.14
C GLU A 81 5.52 3.59 7.49
N ARG A 82 6.18 4.74 7.62
CA ARG A 82 6.80 5.17 8.88
C ARG A 82 5.79 5.37 10.01
N TYR A 83 4.59 5.86 9.73
CA TYR A 83 3.54 5.96 10.75
C TYR A 83 3.02 4.58 11.18
N LEU A 84 2.91 3.64 10.26
CA LEU A 84 2.59 2.25 10.61
C LEU A 84 3.67 1.65 11.52
N GLU A 85 4.95 1.85 11.18
CA GLU A 85 6.07 1.39 11.99
C GLU A 85 6.09 2.06 13.38
N LEU A 86 5.78 3.35 13.46
CA LEU A 86 5.73 4.10 14.70
C LEU A 86 4.64 3.58 15.65
N TYR A 87 3.43 3.38 15.12
CA TYR A 87 2.28 3.02 15.93
C TYR A 87 2.13 1.52 16.13
N PHE A 88 2.45 0.69 15.14
CA PHE A 88 2.20 -0.74 15.18
C PHE A 88 3.46 -1.57 14.94
N SER A 89 3.77 -1.87 13.69
CA SER A 89 4.98 -2.62 13.32
C SER A 89 5.51 -2.12 11.97
N LYS A 90 6.78 -2.40 11.69
CA LYS A 90 7.32 -2.19 10.34
C LYS A 90 6.49 -3.00 9.35
N PRO A 91 5.84 -2.34 8.36
CA PRO A 91 4.96 -3.04 7.46
C PRO A 91 5.74 -3.95 6.49
N GLY A 92 5.19 -5.13 6.22
CA GLY A 92 5.55 -5.87 5.03
C GLY A 92 5.05 -5.13 3.78
N LEU A 93 5.80 -5.14 2.69
CA LEU A 93 5.48 -4.36 1.49
C LEU A 93 5.35 -5.28 0.28
N LEU A 94 4.32 -5.05 -0.52
CA LEU A 94 4.13 -5.63 -1.85
C LEU A 94 3.80 -4.51 -2.83
N TYR A 95 4.56 -4.45 -3.91
CA TYR A 95 4.33 -3.56 -5.04
C TYR A 95 3.97 -4.39 -6.26
N ALA A 96 2.77 -4.19 -6.81
CA ALA A 96 2.38 -4.72 -8.11
C ALA A 96 2.55 -3.61 -9.15
N PHE A 97 3.57 -3.73 -9.97
CA PHE A 97 3.96 -2.75 -10.97
C PHE A 97 3.26 -2.98 -12.31
N ASN A 98 3.28 -1.96 -13.15
CA ASN A 98 2.87 -2.03 -14.54
C ASN A 98 1.45 -2.62 -14.74
N THR A 99 0.57 -2.41 -13.75
CA THR A 99 -0.79 -2.94 -13.75
C THR A 99 -1.63 -2.30 -14.85
N CYS A 100 -2.64 -3.03 -15.35
CA CYS A 100 -3.58 -2.49 -16.31
C CYS A 100 -4.40 -1.35 -15.71
N GLN A 101 -4.43 -0.21 -16.41
CA GLN A 101 -5.26 0.94 -16.03
C GLN A 101 -6.71 0.76 -16.47
N PHE A 102 -6.92 0.15 -17.65
CA PHE A 102 -8.22 0.00 -18.29
C PHE A 102 -8.47 -1.46 -18.69
N GLY A 103 -9.74 -1.84 -18.73
CA GLY A 103 -10.13 -3.14 -19.28
C GLY A 103 -10.10 -3.16 -20.81
N ASP A 104 -10.25 -2.00 -21.44
CA ASP A 104 -10.21 -1.81 -22.89
C ASP A 104 -9.58 -0.46 -23.21
N TYR A 105 -8.36 -0.49 -23.70
CA TYR A 105 -7.56 0.72 -24.00
C TYR A 105 -8.05 1.48 -25.24
N SER A 106 -8.81 0.83 -26.13
CA SER A 106 -9.34 1.48 -27.34
C SER A 106 -10.37 2.59 -27.02
N LYS A 107 -10.96 2.55 -25.83
CA LYS A 107 -11.97 3.51 -25.38
C LYS A 107 -11.39 4.80 -24.80
N TYR A 108 -10.07 4.91 -24.73
CA TYR A 108 -9.40 6.03 -24.08
C TYR A 108 -8.33 6.62 -25.00
N VAL A 109 -8.08 7.91 -24.85
CA VAL A 109 -6.93 8.56 -25.50
C VAL A 109 -5.68 8.14 -24.70
N CYS A 110 -5.07 7.05 -25.14
CA CYS A 110 -3.96 6.42 -24.44
C CYS A 110 -2.81 6.11 -25.40
N GLY A 111 -1.95 7.11 -25.66
CA GLY A 111 -0.72 6.93 -26.46
C GLY A 111 0.52 6.61 -25.65
N ALA A 112 0.45 6.75 -24.31
CA ALA A 112 1.58 6.53 -23.43
C ALA A 112 1.80 5.05 -23.03
N PHE A 113 0.79 4.20 -23.24
CA PHE A 113 0.81 2.78 -22.87
C PHE A 113 0.22 1.92 -23.96
N SER A 114 0.85 0.79 -24.27
CA SER A 114 0.27 -0.26 -25.10
C SER A 114 -0.59 -1.20 -24.25
N GLY A 115 -1.87 -1.35 -24.62
CA GLY A 115 -2.76 -2.32 -23.97
C GLY A 115 -2.27 -3.76 -24.13
N GLU A 116 -1.66 -4.08 -25.27
CA GLU A 116 -1.10 -5.39 -25.57
C GLU A 116 0.10 -5.68 -24.64
N GLU A 117 1.05 -4.74 -24.52
CA GLU A 117 2.20 -4.88 -23.63
C GLU A 117 1.77 -5.01 -22.17
N LYS A 118 0.76 -4.26 -21.74
CA LYS A 118 0.19 -4.36 -20.39
C LYS A 118 -0.41 -5.73 -20.12
N LEU A 119 -1.12 -6.28 -21.09
CA LEU A 119 -1.73 -7.61 -20.97
C LEU A 119 -0.67 -8.72 -20.95
N ALA A 120 0.36 -8.62 -21.79
CA ALA A 120 1.50 -9.52 -21.79
C ALA A 120 2.22 -9.50 -20.43
N TYR A 121 2.53 -8.31 -19.91
CA TYR A 121 3.13 -8.14 -18.59
C TYR A 121 2.26 -8.77 -17.48
N ARG A 122 0.95 -8.49 -17.51
CA ARG A 122 0.01 -9.08 -16.54
C ARG A 122 0.05 -10.61 -16.58
N THR A 123 0.06 -11.20 -17.76
CA THR A 123 0.06 -12.65 -17.92
C THR A 123 1.31 -13.30 -17.30
N GLU A 124 2.45 -12.63 -17.41
CA GLU A 124 3.73 -13.12 -16.88
C GLU A 124 3.88 -12.82 -15.37
N PHE A 125 3.55 -11.61 -14.91
CA PHE A 125 3.93 -11.13 -13.58
C PHE A 125 2.81 -11.26 -12.54
N PHE A 126 1.54 -11.19 -12.91
CA PHE A 126 0.45 -11.30 -11.94
C PHE A 126 0.47 -12.61 -11.11
N PRO A 127 0.80 -13.79 -11.68
CA PRO A 127 0.98 -14.99 -10.86
C PRO A 127 2.12 -14.87 -9.83
N LYS A 128 3.20 -14.16 -10.18
CA LYS A 128 4.32 -13.89 -9.26
C LYS A 128 3.90 -12.95 -8.13
N ASP A 129 3.11 -11.92 -8.45
CA ASP A 129 2.55 -10.99 -7.47
C ASP A 129 1.60 -11.72 -6.50
N CYS A 130 0.78 -12.65 -7.00
CA CYS A 130 -0.10 -13.49 -6.17
C CYS A 130 0.71 -14.37 -5.20
N GLU A 131 1.78 -14.99 -5.68
CA GLU A 131 2.68 -15.77 -4.83
C GLU A 131 3.36 -14.92 -3.76
N ALA A 132 3.83 -13.72 -4.14
CA ALA A 132 4.42 -12.77 -3.21
C ALA A 132 3.40 -12.29 -2.15
N ALA A 133 2.15 -12.05 -2.56
CA ALA A 133 1.06 -11.70 -1.66
C ALA A 133 0.75 -12.83 -0.66
N TYR A 134 0.73 -14.07 -1.13
CA TYR A 134 0.55 -15.25 -0.28
C TYR A 134 1.66 -15.37 0.77
N ARG A 135 2.92 -15.22 0.35
CA ARG A 135 4.08 -15.24 1.27
C ARG A 135 4.04 -14.08 2.27
N LEU A 136 3.62 -12.89 1.82
CA LEU A 136 3.43 -11.74 2.70
C LEU A 136 2.40 -12.06 3.78
N GLY A 137 1.26 -12.66 3.42
CA GLY A 137 0.23 -13.10 4.36
C GLY A 137 0.75 -14.12 5.37
N LEU A 138 1.49 -15.15 4.92
CA LEU A 138 2.11 -16.14 5.82
C LEU A 138 3.07 -15.50 6.84
N ASN A 139 3.81 -14.46 6.44
CA ASN A 139 4.74 -13.77 7.32
C ASN A 139 4.04 -12.90 8.36
N LEU A 140 2.80 -12.47 8.10
CA LEU A 140 1.98 -11.77 9.09
C LEU A 140 1.44 -12.70 10.19
N LEU A 141 1.43 -14.01 9.95
CA LEU A 141 0.93 -15.00 10.92
C LEU A 141 2.03 -15.59 11.81
N LYS A 142 3.28 -15.30 11.53
CA LYS A 142 4.46 -15.72 12.32
C LYS A 142 4.80 -14.69 13.37
#